data_eaf18eaaea24a8c83850eb9e4fff4ca7
#
_entry.id   eaf18eaaea24a8c83850eb9e4fff4ca7
#
_cell.length_a   1.000
_cell.length_b   1.000
_cell.length_c   1.000
_cell.angle_alpha   90.00
_cell.angle_beta   90.00
_cell.angle_gamma   90.00
#
_symmetry.space_group_name_H-M   'P 1'
#
loop_
_entity.id
_entity.type
_entity.pdbx_description
1 polymer ?
#
loop_
_entity_poly.entity_id
_entity_poly.type
_entity_poly.pdbx_seq_one_letter_code
_entity_poly.pdbx_strand_id
1 'polypeptide(L)'
;MYHILKLCINRLCQLLALPMAITCWLETVLSKHSESVFSFWTHVYSILPGLPGVFLRRAFYSLTLEKCSLNSYIGFGTIFAHRSTVVEDNVYTGIYCSIGSAHLSKNCLIGSHSSLLSGNTQHMRNDENGEWMPFSTDNINRINIAQNVWIGEGAIILANVGKGSL
;
A
#
# COMPACT_ATOMS: atom_id res chain seq x y z
N MET A 1 22.73 -6.98 -18.96
CA MET A 1 21.78 -8.10 -19.17
C MET A 1 20.70 -8.17 -18.06
N TYR A 2 21.06 -8.26 -16.78
CA TYR A 2 20.09 -8.33 -15.65
C TYR A 2 19.08 -7.17 -15.61
N HIS A 3 19.52 -5.93 -15.81
CA HIS A 3 18.64 -4.73 -15.81
C HIS A 3 17.57 -4.77 -16.90
N ILE A 4 17.94 -5.19 -18.10
CA ILE A 4 17.01 -5.30 -19.24
C ILE A 4 15.97 -6.38 -18.95
N LEU A 5 16.41 -7.55 -18.47
CA LEU A 5 15.51 -8.63 -18.11
C LEU A 5 14.51 -8.22 -17.04
N LYS A 6 14.98 -7.56 -15.96
CA LYS A 6 14.11 -7.02 -14.90
C LYS A 6 13.09 -6.03 -15.47
N LEU A 7 13.51 -5.15 -16.38
CA LEU A 7 12.62 -4.19 -17.04
C LEU A 7 11.54 -4.90 -17.86
N CYS A 8 11.94 -5.87 -18.70
CA CYS A 8 10.99 -6.65 -19.51
C CYS A 8 9.96 -7.40 -18.65
N ILE A 9 10.41 -8.04 -17.56
CA ILE A 9 9.51 -8.73 -16.63
C ILE A 9 8.53 -7.74 -15.99
N ASN A 10 9.02 -6.58 -15.54
CA ASN A 10 8.15 -5.58 -14.94
C ASN A 10 7.08 -5.09 -15.93
N ARG A 11 7.45 -4.81 -17.19
CA ARG A 11 6.51 -4.37 -18.22
C ARG A 11 5.48 -5.46 -18.56
N LEU A 12 5.92 -6.71 -18.68
CA LEU A 12 5.01 -7.83 -18.87
C LEU A 12 4.01 -7.95 -17.72
N CYS A 13 4.49 -7.87 -16.47
CA CYS A 13 3.61 -7.93 -15.31
C CYS A 13 2.64 -6.73 -15.25
N GLN A 14 3.07 -5.52 -15.67
CA GLN A 14 2.17 -4.37 -15.79
C GLN A 14 1.09 -4.61 -16.86
N LEU A 15 1.44 -5.18 -18.02
CA LEU A 15 0.45 -5.53 -19.04
C LEU A 15 -0.56 -6.56 -18.53
N LEU A 16 -0.12 -7.57 -17.77
CA LEU A 16 -1.00 -8.56 -17.16
C LEU A 16 -1.91 -7.96 -16.08
N ALA A 17 -1.43 -6.96 -15.32
CA ALA A 17 -2.20 -6.28 -14.29
C ALA A 17 -3.12 -5.17 -14.85
N LEU A 18 -2.91 -4.74 -16.09
CA LEU A 18 -3.61 -3.59 -16.68
C LEU A 18 -5.14 -3.75 -16.70
N PRO A 19 -5.75 -4.90 -17.11
CA PRO A 19 -7.20 -5.04 -17.09
C PRO A 19 -7.81 -4.80 -15.70
N MET A 20 -7.16 -5.30 -14.64
CA MET A 20 -7.60 -5.13 -13.26
C MET A 20 -7.43 -3.68 -12.81
N ALA A 21 -6.32 -3.04 -13.18
CA ALA A 21 -6.10 -1.62 -12.92
C ALA A 21 -7.15 -0.73 -13.61
N ILE A 22 -7.56 -1.06 -14.83
CA ILE A 22 -8.64 -0.36 -15.54
C ILE A 22 -9.95 -0.41 -14.74
N THR A 23 -10.30 -1.56 -14.15
CA THR A 23 -11.52 -1.65 -13.32
C THR A 23 -11.42 -0.75 -12.07
N CYS A 24 -10.23 -0.63 -11.47
CA CYS A 24 -9.99 0.29 -10.35
C CYS A 24 -10.11 1.76 -10.79
N TRP A 25 -9.64 2.13 -11.99
CA TRP A 25 -9.79 3.49 -12.53
C TRP A 25 -11.23 3.82 -12.88
N LEU A 26 -11.97 2.87 -13.44
CA LEU A 26 -13.40 3.04 -13.69
C LEU A 26 -14.17 3.26 -12.39
N GLU A 27 -13.83 2.53 -11.32
CA GLU A 27 -14.39 2.78 -9.98
C GLU A 27 -14.18 4.22 -9.54
N THR A 28 -12.97 4.80 -9.73
CA THR A 28 -12.67 6.19 -9.37
C THR A 28 -13.53 7.20 -10.12
N VAL A 29 -13.85 6.92 -11.37
CA VAL A 29 -14.70 7.77 -12.21
C VAL A 29 -16.15 7.68 -11.80
N LEU A 30 -16.64 6.46 -11.51
CA LEU A 30 -18.03 6.19 -11.17
C LEU A 30 -18.38 6.57 -9.72
N SER A 31 -17.43 6.40 -8.78
CA SER A 31 -17.62 6.67 -7.36
C SER A 31 -16.32 7.16 -6.73
N LYS A 32 -16.20 8.47 -6.57
CA LYS A 32 -14.97 9.13 -6.10
C LYS A 32 -14.45 8.63 -4.74
N HIS A 33 -15.34 8.15 -3.86
CA HIS A 33 -15.01 7.71 -2.51
C HIS A 33 -14.98 6.19 -2.34
N SER A 34 -15.31 5.41 -3.39
CA SER A 34 -15.25 3.95 -3.33
C SER A 34 -13.85 3.43 -3.63
N GLU A 35 -13.43 2.45 -2.85
CA GLU A 35 -12.21 1.66 -3.05
C GLU A 35 -12.51 0.14 -3.00
N SER A 36 -13.75 -0.26 -3.25
CA SER A 36 -14.20 -1.66 -3.14
C SER A 36 -13.57 -2.56 -4.20
N VAL A 37 -13.49 -2.09 -5.46
CA VAL A 37 -12.84 -2.84 -6.55
C VAL A 37 -11.33 -2.89 -6.34
N PHE A 38 -10.74 -1.78 -5.90
CA PHE A 38 -9.32 -1.74 -5.52
C PHE A 38 -9.04 -2.73 -4.39
N SER A 39 -9.86 -2.73 -3.32
CA SER A 39 -9.73 -3.65 -2.19
C SER A 39 -9.85 -5.11 -2.63
N PHE A 40 -10.80 -5.45 -3.49
CA PHE A 40 -10.93 -6.79 -4.05
C PHE A 40 -9.64 -7.25 -4.75
N TRP A 41 -9.11 -6.43 -5.67
CA TRP A 41 -7.91 -6.80 -6.41
C TRP A 41 -6.65 -6.81 -5.52
N THR A 42 -6.55 -5.91 -4.54
CA THR A 42 -5.44 -5.92 -3.59
C THR A 42 -5.37 -7.24 -2.82
N HIS A 43 -6.52 -7.80 -2.40
CA HIS A 43 -6.58 -9.13 -1.77
C HIS A 43 -6.16 -10.23 -2.74
N VAL A 44 -6.67 -10.24 -3.98
CA VAL A 44 -6.29 -11.23 -5.00
C VAL A 44 -4.78 -11.22 -5.25
N TYR A 45 -4.19 -10.04 -5.47
CA TYR A 45 -2.74 -9.93 -5.72
C TYR A 45 -1.91 -10.28 -4.49
N SER A 46 -2.41 -10.03 -3.28
CA SER A 46 -1.67 -10.29 -2.04
C SER A 46 -1.32 -11.76 -1.86
N ILE A 47 -2.20 -12.67 -2.26
CA ILE A 47 -2.04 -14.12 -2.08
C ILE A 47 -1.27 -14.82 -3.21
N LEU A 48 -0.79 -14.10 -4.23
CA LEU A 48 0.04 -14.69 -5.27
C LEU A 48 1.42 -15.06 -4.71
N PRO A 49 1.83 -16.35 -4.75
CA PRO A 49 3.04 -16.80 -4.07
C PRO A 49 4.33 -16.52 -4.83
N GLY A 50 5.44 -16.52 -4.11
CA GLY A 50 6.80 -16.54 -4.64
C GLY A 50 7.21 -15.28 -5.42
N LEU A 51 8.29 -15.38 -6.18
CA LEU A 51 8.81 -14.28 -6.99
C LEU A 51 7.82 -13.77 -8.04
N PRO A 52 7.07 -14.62 -8.77
CA PRO A 52 6.02 -14.13 -9.67
C PRO A 52 5.01 -13.24 -8.96
N GLY A 53 4.59 -13.63 -7.74
CA GLY A 53 3.69 -12.81 -6.91
C GLY A 53 4.28 -11.46 -6.55
N VAL A 54 5.58 -11.38 -6.20
CA VAL A 54 6.26 -10.10 -5.92
C VAL A 54 6.23 -9.18 -7.14
N PHE A 55 6.53 -9.70 -8.34
CA PHE A 55 6.51 -8.91 -9.56
C PHE A 55 5.10 -8.42 -9.91
N LEU A 56 4.11 -9.31 -9.80
CA LEU A 56 2.71 -8.98 -10.11
C LEU A 56 2.12 -7.98 -9.10
N ARG A 57 2.36 -8.16 -7.78
CA ARG A 57 1.90 -7.20 -6.76
C ARG A 57 2.41 -5.80 -7.02
N ARG A 58 3.74 -5.63 -7.17
CA ARG A 58 4.28 -4.29 -7.41
C ARG A 58 3.86 -3.71 -8.76
N ALA A 59 3.66 -4.56 -9.79
CA ALA A 59 3.13 -4.13 -11.08
C ALA A 59 1.69 -3.60 -10.93
N PHE A 60 0.81 -4.33 -10.25
CA PHE A 60 -0.55 -3.89 -9.93
C PHE A 60 -0.54 -2.57 -9.15
N TYR A 61 0.23 -2.50 -8.06
CA TYR A 61 0.31 -1.29 -7.25
C TYR A 61 0.96 -0.10 -7.98
N SER A 62 1.87 -0.34 -8.92
CA SER A 62 2.44 0.74 -9.73
C SER A 62 1.42 1.39 -10.69
N LEU A 63 0.31 0.71 -10.96
CA LEU A 63 -0.79 1.20 -11.80
C LEU A 63 -1.97 1.76 -11.01
N THR A 64 -2.09 1.42 -9.72
CA THR A 64 -3.30 1.69 -8.94
C THR A 64 -3.10 2.57 -7.72
N LEU A 65 -1.91 2.60 -7.12
CA LEU A 65 -1.56 3.55 -6.07
C LEU A 65 -1.20 4.92 -6.66
N GLU A 66 -1.24 5.95 -5.85
CA GLU A 66 -0.76 7.29 -6.21
C GLU A 66 0.67 7.22 -6.77
N LYS A 67 1.53 6.43 -6.13
CA LYS A 67 2.87 6.09 -6.64
C LYS A 67 3.33 4.77 -6.04
N CYS A 68 3.86 3.89 -6.87
CA CYS A 68 4.58 2.71 -6.39
C CYS A 68 5.76 2.40 -7.29
N SER A 69 6.96 2.42 -6.72
CA SER A 69 8.18 2.10 -7.46
C SER A 69 8.25 0.63 -7.85
N LEU A 70 8.65 0.37 -9.09
CA LEU A 70 8.97 -0.99 -9.57
C LEU A 70 10.29 -1.55 -8.98
N ASN A 71 10.99 -0.76 -8.17
CA ASN A 71 12.15 -1.21 -7.38
C ASN A 71 11.80 -1.52 -5.92
N SER A 72 10.52 -1.50 -5.56
CA SER A 72 10.04 -1.92 -4.25
C SER A 72 9.93 -3.46 -4.16
N TYR A 73 9.87 -3.97 -2.92
CA TYR A 73 9.52 -5.35 -2.62
C TYR A 73 8.28 -5.37 -1.74
N ILE A 74 7.21 -6.01 -2.23
CA ILE A 74 5.95 -6.13 -1.50
C ILE A 74 5.72 -7.61 -1.18
N GLY A 75 5.78 -7.95 0.12
CA GLY A 75 5.70 -9.32 0.61
C GLY A 75 4.35 -9.99 0.37
N PHE A 76 4.33 -11.31 0.47
CA PHE A 76 3.12 -12.12 0.37
C PHE A 76 2.12 -11.75 1.47
N GLY A 77 0.85 -11.68 1.14
CA GLY A 77 -0.21 -11.31 2.09
C GLY A 77 -0.25 -9.83 2.48
N THR A 78 0.71 -9.00 2.00
CA THR A 78 0.71 -7.56 2.28
C THR A 78 -0.32 -6.85 1.41
N ILE A 79 -1.14 -6.02 2.06
CA ILE A 79 -2.21 -5.24 1.44
C ILE A 79 -2.01 -3.74 1.70
N PHE A 80 -2.39 -2.92 0.73
CA PHE A 80 -2.57 -1.48 0.87
C PHE A 80 -4.06 -1.18 0.87
N ALA A 81 -4.54 -0.53 1.94
CA ALA A 81 -5.97 -0.27 2.10
C ALA A 81 -6.46 0.90 1.24
N HIS A 82 -5.57 1.84 0.90
CA HIS A 82 -5.94 3.08 0.20
C HIS A 82 -5.03 3.37 -0.99
N ARG A 83 -5.65 3.79 -2.10
CA ARG A 83 -4.94 4.22 -3.33
C ARG A 83 -4.06 5.45 -3.12
N SER A 84 -4.35 6.26 -2.11
CA SER A 84 -3.57 7.44 -1.73
C SER A 84 -2.19 7.12 -1.17
N THR A 85 -1.76 5.86 -1.15
CA THR A 85 -0.45 5.44 -0.65
C THR A 85 0.66 5.70 -1.67
N VAL A 86 1.82 6.14 -1.18
CA VAL A 86 3.05 6.35 -1.95
C VAL A 86 4.12 5.38 -1.48
N VAL A 87 4.72 4.65 -2.41
CA VAL A 87 5.83 3.70 -2.16
C VAL A 87 7.02 4.11 -3.03
N GLU A 88 8.08 4.61 -2.41
CA GLU A 88 9.29 5.03 -3.12
C GLU A 88 10.26 3.87 -3.41
N ASP A 89 11.42 4.22 -4.01
CA ASP A 89 12.44 3.23 -4.39
C ASP A 89 13.04 2.52 -3.17
N ASN A 90 13.35 1.23 -3.36
CA ASN A 90 13.98 0.37 -2.36
C ASN A 90 13.17 0.22 -1.06
N VAL A 91 11.87 0.48 -1.09
CA VAL A 91 11.00 0.13 0.02
C VAL A 91 10.80 -1.38 0.03
N TYR A 92 10.96 -1.97 1.20
CA TYR A 92 10.68 -3.37 1.49
C TYR A 92 9.51 -3.46 2.47
N THR A 93 8.49 -4.24 2.13
CA THR A 93 7.47 -4.66 3.09
C THR A 93 7.53 -6.17 3.26
N GLY A 94 7.54 -6.61 4.51
CA GLY A 94 7.49 -8.04 4.87
C GLY A 94 6.19 -8.71 4.42
N ILE A 95 5.95 -9.90 4.93
CA ILE A 95 4.71 -10.64 4.67
C ILE A 95 3.60 -10.19 5.61
N TYR A 96 2.34 -10.27 5.16
CA TYR A 96 1.13 -9.99 5.95
C TYR A 96 1.13 -8.62 6.63
N CYS A 97 1.68 -7.59 5.98
CA CYS A 97 1.55 -6.22 6.46
C CYS A 97 0.20 -5.63 6.01
N SER A 98 -0.42 -4.85 6.90
CA SER A 98 -1.60 -4.03 6.59
C SER A 98 -1.20 -2.56 6.56
N ILE A 99 -1.30 -1.93 5.40
CA ILE A 99 -0.82 -0.56 5.20
C ILE A 99 -2.00 0.31 4.77
N GLY A 100 -2.37 1.24 5.64
CA GLY A 100 -3.36 2.29 5.38
C GLY A 100 -2.82 3.34 4.40
N SER A 101 -3.31 4.58 4.51
CA SER A 101 -2.75 5.68 3.73
C SER A 101 -1.39 6.09 4.30
N ALA A 102 -0.32 5.83 3.56
CA ALA A 102 1.04 6.09 4.00
C ALA A 102 1.93 6.59 2.86
N HIS A 103 2.92 7.43 3.20
CA HIS A 103 4.06 7.72 2.33
C HIS A 103 5.28 6.97 2.86
N LEU A 104 5.66 5.91 2.17
CA LEU A 104 6.85 5.13 2.47
C LEU A 104 8.00 5.68 1.64
N SER A 105 8.89 6.44 2.30
CA SER A 105 10.04 7.06 1.64
C SER A 105 11.14 6.03 1.33
N LYS A 106 12.15 6.45 0.53
CA LYS A 106 13.22 5.57 0.04
C LYS A 106 13.94 4.80 1.14
N ASN A 107 14.28 3.56 0.84
CA ASN A 107 15.06 2.66 1.71
C ASN A 107 14.37 2.32 3.05
N CYS A 108 13.05 2.40 3.13
CA CYS A 108 12.33 1.94 4.32
C CYS A 108 12.19 0.42 4.33
N LEU A 109 12.36 -0.16 5.51
CA LEU A 109 12.12 -1.58 5.77
C LEU A 109 10.95 -1.72 6.74
N ILE A 110 9.89 -2.38 6.31
CA ILE A 110 8.72 -2.67 7.14
C ILE A 110 8.73 -4.16 7.46
N GLY A 111 8.88 -4.51 8.72
CA GLY A 111 8.87 -5.90 9.20
C GLY A 111 7.54 -6.59 8.95
N SER A 112 7.57 -7.91 8.91
CA SER A 112 6.38 -8.73 8.68
C SER A 112 5.31 -8.49 9.76
N HIS A 113 4.04 -8.71 9.42
CA HIS A 113 2.91 -8.55 10.35
C HIS A 113 2.75 -7.15 10.94
N SER A 114 3.41 -6.13 10.37
CA SER A 114 3.26 -4.75 10.83
C SER A 114 2.01 -4.11 10.27
N SER A 115 1.39 -3.24 11.07
CA SER A 115 0.20 -2.45 10.69
C SER A 115 0.54 -0.97 10.72
N LEU A 116 0.39 -0.31 9.57
CA LEU A 116 0.51 1.13 9.43
C LEU A 116 -0.89 1.70 9.22
N LEU A 117 -1.42 2.41 10.21
CA LEU A 117 -2.77 2.95 10.14
C LEU A 117 -2.78 4.33 9.48
N SER A 118 -3.94 4.73 8.96
CA SER A 118 -4.13 6.05 8.32
C SER A 118 -4.38 7.14 9.37
N GLY A 119 -3.43 7.28 10.32
CA GLY A 119 -3.57 8.19 11.46
C GLY A 119 -4.47 7.62 12.58
N ASN A 120 -4.68 8.41 13.60
CA ASN A 120 -5.44 8.05 14.80
C ASN A 120 -6.90 8.55 14.81
N THR A 121 -7.35 9.18 13.73
CA THR A 121 -8.69 9.81 13.61
C THR A 121 -9.64 9.05 12.68
N GLN A 122 -9.32 7.83 12.27
CA GLN A 122 -10.16 7.03 11.38
C GLN A 122 -11.56 6.75 11.93
N HIS A 123 -11.66 6.59 13.26
CA HIS A 123 -12.90 6.34 13.96
C HIS A 123 -13.10 7.46 14.95
N MET A 124 -14.13 8.25 14.73
CA MET A 124 -14.52 9.36 15.61
C MET A 124 -15.78 8.99 16.38
N ARG A 125 -15.90 9.52 17.58
CA ARG A 125 -17.14 9.48 18.35
C ARG A 125 -17.89 10.79 18.16
N ASN A 126 -19.20 10.69 18.12
CA ASN A 126 -20.07 11.86 18.23
C ASN A 126 -19.98 12.40 19.67
N ASP A 127 -19.64 13.68 19.83
CA ASP A 127 -19.46 14.30 21.14
C ASP A 127 -20.78 14.41 21.94
N GLU A 128 -21.94 14.38 21.25
CA GLU A 128 -23.24 14.53 21.89
C GLU A 128 -23.79 13.23 22.51
N ASN A 129 -23.61 12.09 21.82
CA ASN A 129 -24.18 10.81 22.23
C ASN A 129 -23.15 9.71 22.50
N GLY A 130 -21.86 9.97 22.24
CA GLY A 130 -20.77 9.01 22.42
C GLY A 130 -20.77 7.83 21.45
N GLU A 131 -21.63 7.83 20.44
CA GLU A 131 -21.70 6.77 19.44
C GLU A 131 -20.58 6.88 18.40
N TRP A 132 -20.19 5.74 17.83
CA TRP A 132 -19.23 5.73 16.74
C TRP A 132 -19.84 6.32 15.47
N MET A 133 -19.17 7.31 14.91
CA MET A 133 -19.55 7.88 13.62
C MET A 133 -19.31 6.87 12.50
N PRO A 134 -20.13 6.90 11.43
CA PRO A 134 -19.86 6.11 10.23
C PRO A 134 -18.46 6.40 9.70
N PHE A 135 -17.84 5.36 9.13
CA PHE A 135 -16.54 5.52 8.46
C PHE A 135 -16.65 6.56 7.33
N SER A 136 -15.72 7.51 7.32
CA SER A 136 -15.59 8.51 6.25
C SER A 136 -14.16 8.51 5.73
N THR A 137 -14.01 8.52 4.40
CA THR A 137 -12.72 8.68 3.73
C THR A 137 -12.10 10.06 3.97
N ASP A 138 -12.91 11.05 4.38
CA ASP A 138 -12.44 12.42 4.67
C ASP A 138 -11.54 12.48 5.92
N ASN A 139 -11.65 11.49 6.79
CA ASN A 139 -10.85 11.37 8.02
C ASN A 139 -9.57 10.54 7.84
N ILE A 140 -9.25 10.12 6.61
CA ILE A 140 -8.03 9.37 6.32
C ILE A 140 -6.85 10.33 6.26
N ASN A 141 -5.98 10.27 7.26
CA ASN A 141 -4.75 11.04 7.31
C ASN A 141 -3.57 10.17 6.85
N ARG A 142 -2.82 10.65 5.84
CA ARG A 142 -1.61 9.97 5.39
C ARG A 142 -0.51 10.12 6.43
N ILE A 143 0.03 8.99 6.92
CA ILE A 143 1.22 8.99 7.76
C ILE A 143 2.49 8.96 6.88
N ASN A 144 3.56 9.58 7.35
CA ASN A 144 4.84 9.65 6.65
C ASN A 144 5.89 8.80 7.37
N ILE A 145 6.41 7.80 6.68
CA ILE A 145 7.56 7.01 7.10
C ILE A 145 8.77 7.56 6.34
N ALA A 146 9.62 8.30 7.04
CA ALA A 146 10.74 9.00 6.43
C ALA A 146 11.84 8.02 5.95
N GLN A 147 12.85 8.55 5.22
CA GLN A 147 13.90 7.73 4.61
C GLN A 147 14.73 6.94 5.62
N ASN A 148 15.19 5.75 5.22
CA ASN A 148 16.06 4.86 6.00
C ASN A 148 15.47 4.46 7.36
N VAL A 149 14.16 4.32 7.44
CA VAL A 149 13.45 3.81 8.63
C VAL A 149 13.42 2.29 8.58
N TRP A 150 13.62 1.66 9.72
CA TRP A 150 13.32 0.24 9.92
C TRP A 150 12.23 0.08 10.98
N ILE A 151 11.09 -0.46 10.56
CA ILE A 151 9.98 -0.85 11.43
C ILE A 151 10.11 -2.34 11.72
N GLY A 152 10.22 -2.68 13.01
CA GLY A 152 10.32 -4.07 13.45
C GLY A 152 9.07 -4.89 13.13
N GLU A 153 9.20 -6.22 13.23
CA GLU A 153 8.10 -7.14 12.99
C GLU A 153 6.96 -6.95 14.02
N GLY A 154 5.71 -7.03 13.55
CA GLY A 154 4.53 -6.92 14.40
C GLY A 154 4.25 -5.52 14.94
N ALA A 155 4.96 -4.48 14.49
CA ALA A 155 4.76 -3.12 14.96
C ALA A 155 3.42 -2.53 14.50
N ILE A 156 2.82 -1.68 15.35
CA ILE A 156 1.62 -0.90 15.01
C ILE A 156 2.01 0.59 15.00
N ILE A 157 1.91 1.22 13.83
CA ILE A 157 2.32 2.61 13.61
C ILE A 157 1.06 3.46 13.36
N LEU A 158 0.87 4.50 14.18
CA LEU A 158 -0.29 5.39 14.15
C LEU A 158 0.07 6.81 13.73
N ALA A 159 1.37 7.13 13.61
CA ALA A 159 1.86 8.48 13.39
C ALA A 159 3.11 8.48 12.50
N ASN A 160 3.57 9.68 12.13
CA ASN A 160 4.79 9.85 11.35
C ASN A 160 6.02 9.29 12.07
N VAL A 161 6.93 8.68 11.31
CA VAL A 161 8.20 8.15 11.80
C VAL A 161 9.35 8.94 11.17
N GLY A 162 10.24 9.49 12.01
CA GLY A 162 11.36 10.32 11.60
C GLY A 162 12.45 9.54 10.85
N LYS A 163 13.28 10.26 10.08
CA LYS A 163 14.37 9.67 9.28
C LYS A 163 15.37 8.89 10.15
N GLY A 164 15.72 7.68 9.70
CA GLY A 164 16.70 6.82 10.34
C GLY A 164 16.24 6.19 11.66
N SER A 165 14.93 6.23 11.98
CA SER A 165 14.37 5.54 13.16
C SER A 165 14.45 4.01 13.02
N LEU A 166 14.64 3.36 14.17
CA LEU A 166 14.65 1.90 14.33
C LEU A 166 13.58 1.49 15.34
#